data_afdc664418741e7f3b60833ea02b5e9e
#
_entry.id   afdc664418741e7f3b60833ea02b5e9e
#
_cell.length_a   1.000
_cell.length_b   1.000
_cell.length_c   1.000
_cell.angle_alpha   90.00
_cell.angle_beta   90.00
_cell.angle_gamma   90.00
#
_symmetry.space_group_name_H-M   'P 1'
#
loop_
_entity.id
_entity.type
_entity.pdbx_description
1 polymer ?
#
loop_
_entity_poly.entity_id
_entity_poly.type
_entity_poly.pdbx_seq_one_letter_code
_entity_poly.pdbx_strand_id
1 'polypeptide(L)'
;MQVSPLTHQTAPLSRAIADRVIALERDQVPQDVWDYLKLCLADAVGIAFASRAYDFAHKSLDSLNLLGSDGISTIIGQSATVSLRDAALMNGLLIHGLDYDDTHLASVVHCSASAFPAALALAEQRGLSGAELLLATLMAIEVDAMLGTQAGGVFQQVGFHPTGVVGVFGATVAAARMMGADSEALVRAQGVALSLSSGSMAFLDDGSWTKRLHPGWAASAALQAAALGVSGFQGPGEAYGGRFGFYALYAPGTSVETEAVSSQLFRDWALRTVAIKPYPICHFNHAPVDAALALRSEHAIAPDVIKSVTILLDDRQFGVVASPIEAKRAPQS
;
A
#
# COMPACT_ATOMS: atom_id res chain seq x y z
N MET A 1 19.66 11.17 47.57
CA MET A 1 19.72 10.97 46.12
C MET A 1 19.02 9.64 45.82
N GLN A 2 17.76 9.70 45.41
CA GLN A 2 17.06 8.51 44.88
C GLN A 2 17.46 8.34 43.43
N VAL A 3 18.14 7.26 43.13
CA VAL A 3 18.40 6.83 41.74
C VAL A 3 17.07 6.31 41.19
N SER A 4 16.46 7.07 40.28
CA SER A 4 15.30 6.60 39.50
C SER A 4 15.70 5.32 38.78
N PRO A 5 14.84 4.28 38.78
CA PRO A 5 15.13 3.07 38.01
C PRO A 5 15.25 3.46 36.54
N LEU A 6 16.28 2.94 35.87
CA LEU A 6 16.45 2.99 34.43
C LEU A 6 15.19 2.36 33.80
N THR A 7 14.27 3.19 33.37
CA THR A 7 13.22 2.72 32.46
C THR A 7 13.93 2.19 31.22
N HIS A 8 13.82 0.88 30.95
CA HIS A 8 14.20 0.31 29.68
C HIS A 8 13.41 1.08 28.62
N GLN A 9 14.04 2.07 27.97
CA GLN A 9 13.45 2.68 26.79
C GLN A 9 13.44 1.59 25.72
N THR A 10 12.24 1.14 25.36
CA THR A 10 12.05 0.26 24.21
C THR A 10 12.63 0.96 22.98
N ALA A 11 13.32 0.20 22.12
CA ALA A 11 13.89 0.76 20.90
C ALA A 11 12.77 1.40 20.05
N PRO A 12 13.05 2.54 19.38
CA PRO A 12 12.08 3.16 18.46
C PRO A 12 11.57 2.16 17.43
N LEU A 13 10.30 2.28 16.99
CA LEU A 13 9.71 1.34 16.03
C LEU A 13 10.46 1.37 14.69
N SER A 14 10.94 2.54 14.26
CA SER A 14 11.80 2.66 13.07
C SER A 14 13.05 1.78 13.13
N ARG A 15 13.69 1.71 14.30
CA ARG A 15 14.84 0.84 14.54
C ARG A 15 14.46 -0.63 14.53
N ALA A 16 13.38 -0.99 15.21
CA ALA A 16 12.92 -2.37 15.29
C ALA A 16 12.56 -2.94 13.90
N ILE A 17 11.91 -2.14 13.06
CA ILE A 17 11.62 -2.49 11.66
C ILE A 17 12.94 -2.65 10.88
N ALA A 18 13.84 -1.68 10.97
CA ALA A 18 15.11 -1.71 10.23
C ALA A 18 15.92 -2.98 10.54
N ASP A 19 16.08 -3.32 11.82
CA ASP A 19 16.84 -4.49 12.24
C ASP A 19 16.20 -5.80 11.74
N ARG A 20 14.86 -5.89 11.74
CA ARG A 20 14.14 -7.05 11.22
C ARG A 20 14.24 -7.17 9.70
N VAL A 21 14.15 -6.06 8.98
CA VAL A 21 14.31 -6.02 7.52
C VAL A 21 15.72 -6.46 7.11
N ILE A 22 16.76 -6.02 7.83
CA ILE A 22 18.14 -6.43 7.55
C ILE A 22 18.35 -7.90 7.87
N ALA A 23 17.76 -8.41 8.94
CA ALA A 23 17.95 -9.80 9.39
C ALA A 23 17.16 -10.83 8.57
N LEU A 24 16.16 -10.43 7.78
CA LEU A 24 15.36 -11.37 7.01
C LEU A 24 16.15 -11.98 5.86
N GLU A 25 16.28 -13.30 5.86
CA GLU A 25 16.86 -14.07 4.78
C GLU A 25 15.78 -14.85 4.01
N ARG A 26 16.08 -15.12 2.74
CA ARG A 26 15.12 -15.76 1.81
C ARG A 26 14.65 -17.15 2.26
N ASP A 27 15.54 -17.92 2.86
CA ASP A 27 15.27 -19.29 3.32
C ASP A 27 14.36 -19.37 4.57
N GLN A 28 14.14 -18.23 5.24
CA GLN A 28 13.22 -18.10 6.35
C GLN A 28 11.77 -17.96 5.93
N VAL A 29 11.52 -17.68 4.64
CA VAL A 29 10.15 -17.48 4.10
C VAL A 29 9.55 -18.81 3.70
N PRO A 30 8.37 -19.19 4.25
CA PRO A 30 7.67 -20.43 3.90
C PRO A 30 7.29 -20.50 2.42
N GLN A 31 7.25 -21.73 1.87
CA GLN A 31 6.95 -21.92 0.45
C GLN A 31 5.54 -21.47 0.07
N ASP A 32 4.55 -21.67 0.94
CA ASP A 32 3.17 -21.21 0.72
C ASP A 32 3.07 -19.68 0.61
N VAL A 33 3.91 -18.95 1.36
CA VAL A 33 4.01 -17.48 1.27
C VAL A 33 4.58 -17.06 -0.09
N TRP A 34 5.66 -17.74 -0.56
CA TRP A 34 6.21 -17.50 -1.89
C TRP A 34 5.20 -17.75 -3.00
N ASP A 35 4.45 -18.84 -2.91
CA ASP A 35 3.50 -19.22 -3.94
C ASP A 35 2.31 -18.26 -3.96
N TYR A 36 1.83 -17.84 -2.80
CA TYR A 36 0.75 -16.85 -2.73
C TYR A 36 1.19 -15.46 -3.21
N LEU A 37 2.41 -15.02 -2.87
CA LEU A 37 2.97 -13.77 -3.39
C LEU A 37 2.98 -13.74 -4.92
N LYS A 38 3.39 -14.83 -5.56
CA LYS A 38 3.38 -14.93 -7.03
C LYS A 38 1.98 -14.79 -7.62
N LEU A 39 0.95 -15.30 -6.94
CA LEU A 39 -0.45 -15.10 -7.35
C LEU A 39 -0.88 -13.65 -7.24
N CYS A 40 -0.57 -12.98 -6.12
CA CYS A 40 -0.84 -11.53 -5.95
C CYS A 40 -0.14 -10.71 -7.05
N LEU A 41 1.10 -11.04 -7.40
CA LEU A 41 1.82 -10.31 -8.46
C LEU A 41 1.28 -10.62 -9.86
N ALA A 42 0.85 -11.85 -10.12
CA ALA A 42 0.19 -12.18 -11.39
C ALA A 42 -1.12 -11.41 -11.56
N ASP A 43 -1.91 -11.30 -10.48
CA ASP A 43 -3.13 -10.49 -10.42
C ASP A 43 -2.81 -9.01 -10.66
N ALA A 44 -1.86 -8.44 -9.93
CA ALA A 44 -1.42 -7.04 -10.08
C ALA A 44 -0.99 -6.71 -11.51
N VAL A 45 -0.21 -7.59 -12.16
CA VAL A 45 0.21 -7.42 -13.56
C VAL A 45 -0.99 -7.49 -14.50
N GLY A 46 -1.91 -8.44 -14.28
CA GLY A 46 -3.15 -8.57 -15.07
C GLY A 46 -4.02 -7.32 -15.00
N ILE A 47 -4.20 -6.76 -13.79
CA ILE A 47 -4.95 -5.51 -13.58
C ILE A 47 -4.25 -4.33 -14.27
N ALA A 48 -2.93 -4.22 -14.17
CA ALA A 48 -2.19 -3.16 -14.85
C ALA A 48 -2.39 -3.21 -16.37
N PHE A 49 -2.37 -4.41 -16.98
CA PHE A 49 -2.69 -4.58 -18.40
C PHE A 49 -4.12 -4.16 -18.75
N ALA A 50 -5.10 -4.46 -17.92
CA ALA A 50 -6.48 -4.05 -18.12
C ALA A 50 -6.65 -2.52 -17.96
N SER A 51 -6.02 -1.93 -16.95
CA SER A 51 -6.11 -0.51 -16.62
C SER A 51 -5.60 0.42 -17.71
N ARG A 52 -4.63 -0.01 -18.52
CA ARG A 52 -4.00 0.82 -19.56
C ARG A 52 -4.96 1.32 -20.64
N ALA A 53 -6.12 0.68 -20.80
CA ALA A 53 -7.10 1.04 -21.82
C ALA A 53 -8.00 2.23 -21.43
N TYR A 54 -7.88 2.71 -20.21
CA TYR A 54 -8.75 3.76 -19.66
C TYR A 54 -8.14 5.16 -19.77
N ASP A 55 -8.98 6.18 -19.83
CA ASP A 55 -8.59 7.58 -19.97
C ASP A 55 -7.62 8.06 -18.89
N PHE A 56 -7.82 7.63 -17.64
CA PHE A 56 -6.90 8.01 -16.56
C PHE A 56 -5.46 7.54 -16.83
N ALA A 57 -5.28 6.36 -17.43
CA ALA A 57 -3.96 5.84 -17.77
C ALA A 57 -3.31 6.65 -18.90
N HIS A 58 -4.08 6.98 -19.95
CA HIS A 58 -3.60 7.81 -21.06
C HIS A 58 -3.20 9.20 -20.57
N LYS A 59 -4.05 9.86 -19.76
CA LYS A 59 -3.74 11.19 -19.19
C LYS A 59 -2.52 11.18 -18.27
N SER A 60 -2.32 10.10 -17.53
CA SER A 60 -1.13 9.96 -16.70
C SER A 60 0.14 9.79 -17.54
N LEU A 61 0.09 9.00 -18.63
CA LEU A 61 1.20 8.90 -19.58
C LEU A 61 1.51 10.23 -20.26
N ASP A 62 0.47 10.97 -20.68
CA ASP A 62 0.65 12.32 -21.26
C ASP A 62 1.39 13.24 -20.29
N SER A 63 1.11 13.14 -18.98
CA SER A 63 1.78 13.96 -17.97
C SER A 63 3.28 13.68 -17.86
N LEU A 64 3.71 12.43 -18.04
CA LEU A 64 5.14 12.08 -18.06
C LEU A 64 5.86 12.72 -19.28
N ASN A 65 5.18 12.75 -20.44
CA ASN A 65 5.71 13.39 -21.63
C ASN A 65 5.91 14.90 -21.43
N LEU A 66 5.02 15.56 -20.67
CA LEU A 66 5.15 16.99 -20.34
C LEU A 66 6.35 17.30 -19.44
N LEU A 67 6.73 16.35 -18.57
CA LEU A 67 7.84 16.53 -17.63
C LEU A 67 9.19 16.08 -18.19
N GLY A 68 9.17 15.27 -19.24
CA GLY A 68 10.35 14.57 -19.76
C GLY A 68 10.75 13.43 -18.86
N SER A 69 10.61 12.19 -19.33
CA SER A 69 10.91 10.99 -18.55
C SER A 69 11.69 10.00 -19.40
N ASP A 70 13.00 10.15 -19.40
CA ASP A 70 13.92 9.21 -20.07
C ASP A 70 14.46 8.19 -19.08
N GLY A 71 14.55 6.94 -19.49
CA GLY A 71 15.10 5.86 -18.64
C GLY A 71 14.96 4.48 -19.25
N ILE A 72 15.25 3.46 -18.43
CA ILE A 72 15.24 2.05 -18.84
C ILE A 72 14.16 1.22 -18.13
N SER A 73 13.39 1.84 -17.23
CA SER A 73 12.40 1.13 -16.42
C SER A 73 11.08 0.96 -17.16
N THR A 74 10.47 -0.21 -17.03
CA THR A 74 9.30 -0.65 -17.78
C THR A 74 8.00 -0.13 -17.14
N ILE A 75 7.10 0.39 -17.96
CA ILE A 75 5.68 0.50 -17.60
C ILE A 75 4.95 -0.73 -18.13
N ILE A 76 4.27 -1.46 -17.25
CA ILE A 76 3.57 -2.70 -17.57
C ILE A 76 2.59 -2.48 -18.74
N GLY A 77 2.77 -3.25 -19.82
CA GLY A 77 1.92 -3.16 -21.00
C GLY A 77 2.20 -1.99 -21.95
N GLN A 78 3.27 -1.21 -21.73
CA GLN A 78 3.75 -0.17 -22.64
C GLN A 78 5.07 -0.60 -23.30
N SER A 79 5.32 -0.10 -24.51
CA SER A 79 6.58 -0.35 -25.22
C SER A 79 7.68 0.65 -24.87
N ALA A 80 7.32 1.83 -24.39
CA ALA A 80 8.26 2.86 -23.97
C ALA A 80 8.78 2.58 -22.57
N THR A 81 10.05 2.92 -22.33
CA THR A 81 10.68 2.92 -21.01
C THR A 81 10.83 4.35 -20.51
N VAL A 82 10.83 4.50 -19.18
CA VAL A 82 10.84 5.80 -18.51
C VAL A 82 11.83 5.81 -17.35
N SER A 83 11.92 6.94 -16.63
CA SER A 83 12.72 7.01 -15.42
C SER A 83 12.22 6.03 -14.35
N LEU A 84 13.12 5.58 -13.48
CA LEU A 84 12.84 4.69 -12.34
C LEU A 84 11.60 5.13 -11.54
N ARG A 85 11.52 6.42 -11.20
CA ARG A 85 10.44 6.96 -10.37
C ARG A 85 9.12 7.03 -11.11
N ASP A 86 9.15 7.35 -12.37
CA ASP A 86 7.96 7.44 -13.21
C ASP A 86 7.41 6.05 -13.55
N ALA A 87 8.28 5.06 -13.75
CA ALA A 87 7.85 3.67 -13.88
C ALA A 87 7.14 3.17 -12.62
N ALA A 88 7.69 3.45 -11.44
CA ALA A 88 7.05 3.09 -10.16
C ALA A 88 5.71 3.79 -10.00
N LEU A 89 5.63 5.09 -10.30
CA LEU A 89 4.39 5.87 -10.26
C LEU A 89 3.33 5.27 -11.19
N MET A 90 3.68 5.06 -12.45
CA MET A 90 2.74 4.56 -13.45
C MET A 90 2.28 3.14 -13.18
N ASN A 91 3.18 2.24 -12.81
CA ASN A 91 2.83 0.87 -12.50
C ASN A 91 1.90 0.78 -11.29
N GLY A 92 2.15 1.55 -10.23
CA GLY A 92 1.26 1.62 -9.08
C GLY A 92 -0.12 2.19 -9.41
N LEU A 93 -0.17 3.24 -10.24
CA LEU A 93 -1.42 3.80 -10.74
C LEU A 93 -2.19 2.78 -11.59
N LEU A 94 -1.53 2.02 -12.47
CA LEU A 94 -2.17 1.03 -13.31
C LEU A 94 -2.67 -0.17 -12.50
N ILE A 95 -1.90 -0.65 -11.53
CA ILE A 95 -2.30 -1.77 -10.65
C ILE A 95 -3.55 -1.38 -9.85
N HIS A 96 -3.60 -0.16 -9.30
CA HIS A 96 -4.73 0.32 -8.51
C HIS A 96 -5.88 0.90 -9.36
N GLY A 97 -5.68 1.01 -10.67
CA GLY A 97 -6.55 1.75 -11.59
C GLY A 97 -8.01 1.33 -11.61
N LEU A 98 -8.29 0.06 -11.40
CA LEU A 98 -9.65 -0.51 -11.43
C LEU A 98 -10.23 -0.78 -10.04
N ASP A 99 -9.53 -0.43 -8.96
CA ASP A 99 -9.90 -0.79 -7.58
C ASP A 99 -10.14 -2.32 -7.42
N TYR A 100 -9.40 -3.11 -8.18
CA TYR A 100 -9.53 -4.57 -8.28
C TYR A 100 -8.32 -5.31 -7.68
N ASP A 101 -7.28 -4.57 -7.33
CA ASP A 101 -6.06 -5.05 -6.69
C ASP A 101 -6.29 -5.60 -5.28
N ASP A 102 -5.36 -6.41 -4.85
CA ASP A 102 -5.40 -7.09 -3.56
C ASP A 102 -5.57 -6.12 -2.37
N THR A 103 -6.05 -6.65 -1.27
CA THR A 103 -6.28 -5.86 -0.04
C THR A 103 -5.94 -6.69 1.19
N HIS A 104 -5.10 -6.18 2.07
CA HIS A 104 -4.95 -6.69 3.41
C HIS A 104 -6.09 -6.13 4.28
N LEU A 105 -7.03 -7.00 4.69
CA LEU A 105 -8.31 -6.58 5.26
C LEU A 105 -8.19 -5.82 6.58
N ALA A 106 -7.32 -6.28 7.48
CA ALA A 106 -7.16 -5.66 8.80
C ALA A 106 -6.57 -4.24 8.72
N SER A 107 -5.68 -3.97 7.75
CA SER A 107 -5.06 -2.66 7.54
C SER A 107 -5.81 -1.79 6.54
N VAL A 108 -6.69 -2.38 5.72
CA VAL A 108 -7.37 -1.72 4.58
C VAL A 108 -6.37 -1.13 3.58
N VAL A 109 -5.22 -1.79 3.41
CA VAL A 109 -4.14 -1.37 2.49
C VAL A 109 -4.14 -2.28 1.26
N HIS A 110 -4.04 -1.69 0.07
CA HIS A 110 -3.81 -2.38 -1.20
C HIS A 110 -2.31 -2.58 -1.37
N CYS A 111 -1.80 -3.67 -0.79
CA CYS A 111 -0.36 -3.81 -0.54
C CYS A 111 0.48 -3.93 -1.81
N SER A 112 0.05 -4.73 -2.79
CA SER A 112 0.85 -4.94 -4.01
C SER A 112 0.98 -3.68 -4.86
N ALA A 113 0.02 -2.75 -4.77
CA ALA A 113 -0.02 -1.57 -5.64
C ALA A 113 1.10 -0.54 -5.38
N SER A 114 1.67 -0.48 -4.17
CA SER A 114 2.84 0.34 -3.83
C SER A 114 4.13 -0.49 -3.76
N ALA A 115 4.06 -1.69 -3.18
CA ALA A 115 5.21 -2.54 -2.93
C ALA A 115 5.88 -3.04 -4.20
N PHE A 116 5.10 -3.65 -5.10
CA PHE A 116 5.62 -4.27 -6.31
C PHE A 116 6.21 -3.25 -7.31
N PRO A 117 5.57 -2.11 -7.64
CA PRO A 117 6.12 -1.14 -8.57
C PRO A 117 7.48 -0.55 -8.16
N ALA A 118 7.64 -0.25 -6.88
CA ALA A 118 8.92 0.25 -6.35
C ALA A 118 10.03 -0.79 -6.48
N ALA A 119 9.73 -2.03 -6.09
CA ALA A 119 10.69 -3.14 -6.18
C ALA A 119 11.03 -3.50 -7.64
N LEU A 120 10.02 -3.52 -8.54
CA LEU A 120 10.20 -3.84 -9.96
C LEU A 120 11.13 -2.82 -10.63
N ALA A 121 10.81 -1.53 -10.53
CA ALA A 121 11.60 -0.49 -11.15
C ALA A 121 13.05 -0.49 -10.67
N LEU A 122 13.27 -0.72 -9.37
CA LEU A 122 14.63 -0.79 -8.82
C LEU A 122 15.36 -2.08 -9.22
N ALA A 123 14.65 -3.21 -9.31
CA ALA A 123 15.24 -4.47 -9.78
C ALA A 123 15.72 -4.36 -11.24
N GLU A 124 14.90 -3.77 -12.12
CA GLU A 124 15.28 -3.49 -13.51
C GLU A 124 16.51 -2.56 -13.58
N GLN A 125 16.47 -1.44 -12.85
CA GLN A 125 17.55 -0.45 -12.84
C GLN A 125 18.89 -1.04 -12.38
N ARG A 126 18.87 -2.01 -11.47
CA ARG A 126 20.08 -2.61 -10.87
C ARG A 126 20.42 -4.00 -11.40
N GLY A 127 19.62 -4.56 -12.29
CA GLY A 127 19.79 -5.92 -12.82
C GLY A 127 19.67 -6.99 -11.73
N LEU A 128 18.78 -6.80 -10.76
CA LEU A 128 18.58 -7.76 -9.67
C LEU A 128 17.73 -8.95 -10.12
N SER A 129 17.87 -10.06 -9.42
CA SER A 129 17.13 -11.29 -9.73
C SER A 129 15.63 -11.17 -9.36
N GLY A 130 14.80 -12.01 -9.99
CA GLY A 130 13.39 -12.15 -9.60
C GLY A 130 13.20 -12.60 -8.15
N ALA A 131 14.17 -13.31 -7.57
CA ALA A 131 14.12 -13.69 -6.16
C ALA A 131 14.31 -12.49 -5.22
N GLU A 132 15.20 -11.56 -5.57
CA GLU A 132 15.38 -10.30 -4.83
C GLU A 132 14.17 -9.38 -4.98
N LEU A 133 13.59 -9.29 -6.17
CA LEU A 133 12.33 -8.60 -6.41
C LEU A 133 11.21 -9.13 -5.52
N LEU A 134 11.02 -10.45 -5.50
CA LEU A 134 9.96 -11.08 -4.69
C LEU A 134 10.19 -10.84 -3.19
N LEU A 135 11.43 -10.99 -2.69
CA LEU A 135 11.74 -10.76 -1.28
C LEU A 135 11.48 -9.31 -0.88
N ALA A 136 11.88 -8.35 -1.71
CA ALA A 136 11.65 -6.93 -1.47
C ALA A 136 10.15 -6.59 -1.45
N THR A 137 9.39 -7.12 -2.41
CA THR A 137 7.93 -6.93 -2.46
C THR A 137 7.27 -7.50 -1.20
N LEU A 138 7.66 -8.70 -0.77
CA LEU A 138 7.15 -9.31 0.46
C LEU A 138 7.45 -8.44 1.69
N MET A 139 8.67 -7.97 1.84
CA MET A 139 9.04 -7.07 2.96
C MET A 139 8.16 -5.83 3.01
N ALA A 140 7.92 -5.21 1.86
CA ALA A 140 7.06 -4.03 1.79
C ALA A 140 5.63 -4.35 2.21
N ILE A 141 5.04 -5.44 1.72
CA ILE A 141 3.69 -5.88 2.07
C ILE A 141 3.56 -6.13 3.58
N GLU A 142 4.52 -6.84 4.17
CA GLU A 142 4.51 -7.17 5.61
C GLU A 142 4.60 -5.91 6.49
N VAL A 143 5.47 -4.96 6.13
CA VAL A 143 5.59 -3.69 6.85
C VAL A 143 4.33 -2.85 6.72
N ASP A 144 3.78 -2.73 5.51
CA ASP A 144 2.55 -1.97 5.27
C ASP A 144 1.35 -2.58 6.00
N ALA A 145 1.20 -3.88 5.96
CA ALA A 145 0.15 -4.60 6.68
C ALA A 145 0.26 -4.41 8.19
N MET A 146 1.47 -4.53 8.73
CA MET A 146 1.75 -4.31 10.15
C MET A 146 1.39 -2.88 10.57
N LEU A 147 1.90 -1.87 9.86
CA LEU A 147 1.66 -0.46 10.19
C LEU A 147 0.18 -0.08 10.07
N GLY A 148 -0.48 -0.52 9.00
CA GLY A 148 -1.88 -0.21 8.75
C GLY A 148 -2.82 -0.84 9.78
N THR A 149 -2.52 -2.06 10.23
CA THR A 149 -3.34 -2.78 11.22
C THR A 149 -3.41 -2.03 12.56
N GLN A 150 -2.32 -1.38 12.98
CA GLN A 150 -2.29 -0.65 14.24
C GLN A 150 -3.26 0.55 14.28
N ALA A 151 -3.61 1.12 13.11
CA ALA A 151 -4.51 2.26 13.04
C ALA A 151 -6.01 1.89 13.16
N GLY A 152 -6.38 0.61 13.00
CA GLY A 152 -7.75 0.13 13.21
C GLY A 152 -8.84 0.86 12.40
N GLY A 153 -8.49 1.39 11.21
CA GLY A 153 -9.39 2.14 10.33
C GLY A 153 -9.45 3.65 10.59
N VAL A 154 -8.65 4.19 11.52
CA VAL A 154 -8.66 5.63 11.86
C VAL A 154 -8.23 6.49 10.67
N PHE A 155 -7.30 6.04 9.82
CA PHE A 155 -6.89 6.80 8.63
C PHE A 155 -8.07 7.28 7.79
N GLN A 156 -9.02 6.39 7.50
CA GLN A 156 -10.20 6.72 6.70
C GLN A 156 -11.13 7.68 7.43
N GLN A 157 -11.27 7.55 8.76
CA GLN A 157 -12.11 8.42 9.57
C GLN A 157 -11.62 9.87 9.57
N VAL A 158 -10.30 10.07 9.51
CA VAL A 158 -9.69 11.42 9.44
C VAL A 158 -9.45 11.89 8.01
N GLY A 159 -9.87 11.12 6.99
CA GLY A 159 -9.85 11.54 5.59
C GLY A 159 -8.60 11.17 4.80
N PHE A 160 -7.85 10.16 5.24
CA PHE A 160 -6.69 9.65 4.51
C PHE A 160 -6.92 8.25 3.92
N HIS A 161 -6.45 8.07 2.69
CA HIS A 161 -6.44 6.76 2.03
C HIS A 161 -5.29 5.91 2.59
N PRO A 162 -5.58 4.78 3.28
CA PRO A 162 -4.54 3.99 3.96
C PRO A 162 -3.39 3.58 3.04
N THR A 163 -3.68 3.13 1.82
CA THR A 163 -2.68 2.72 0.84
C THR A 163 -1.69 3.84 0.50
N GLY A 164 -2.15 5.09 0.41
CA GLY A 164 -1.28 6.23 0.11
C GLY A 164 -0.36 6.58 1.27
N VAL A 165 -0.92 6.64 2.50
CA VAL A 165 -0.15 7.08 3.66
C VAL A 165 0.74 6.00 4.25
N VAL A 166 0.37 4.71 4.12
CA VAL A 166 1.14 3.57 4.64
C VAL A 166 2.13 3.04 3.60
N GLY A 167 1.71 2.89 2.34
CA GLY A 167 2.47 2.21 1.29
C GLY A 167 3.86 2.81 0.99
N VAL A 168 4.07 4.08 1.35
CA VAL A 168 5.39 4.70 1.22
C VAL A 168 6.43 4.09 2.18
N PHE A 169 6.02 3.61 3.35
CA PHE A 169 6.96 3.07 4.34
C PHE A 169 7.45 1.68 3.98
N GLY A 170 6.56 0.74 3.65
CA GLY A 170 6.94 -0.59 3.23
C GLY A 170 7.80 -0.56 1.96
N ALA A 171 7.38 0.20 0.95
CA ALA A 171 8.16 0.38 -0.26
C ALA A 171 9.53 1.03 0.01
N THR A 172 9.64 1.97 0.99
CA THR A 172 10.91 2.62 1.37
C THR A 172 11.89 1.62 1.98
N VAL A 173 11.45 0.79 2.94
CA VAL A 173 12.37 -0.16 3.58
C VAL A 173 12.83 -1.23 2.61
N ALA A 174 11.95 -1.71 1.73
CA ALA A 174 12.29 -2.65 0.67
C ALA A 174 13.30 -2.06 -0.31
N ALA A 175 13.05 -0.86 -0.83
CA ALA A 175 13.94 -0.18 -1.74
C ALA A 175 15.30 0.14 -1.11
N ALA A 176 15.34 0.62 0.13
CA ALA A 176 16.58 0.92 0.83
C ALA A 176 17.42 -0.36 1.03
N ARG A 177 16.80 -1.49 1.41
CA ARG A 177 17.50 -2.78 1.49
C ARG A 177 18.04 -3.22 0.14
N MET A 178 17.27 -3.12 -0.95
CA MET A 178 17.73 -3.40 -2.32
C MET A 178 18.90 -2.48 -2.73
N MET A 179 19.01 -1.29 -2.16
CA MET A 179 20.11 -0.35 -2.34
C MET A 179 21.33 -0.66 -1.47
N GLY A 180 21.28 -1.68 -0.60
CA GLY A 180 22.38 -2.08 0.27
C GLY A 180 22.43 -1.27 1.58
N ALA A 181 21.30 -0.75 2.06
CA ALA A 181 21.22 -0.01 3.31
C ALA A 181 21.59 -0.89 4.51
N ASP A 182 22.27 -0.31 5.48
CA ASP A 182 22.35 -0.80 6.86
C ASP A 182 21.14 -0.32 7.69
N SER A 183 21.05 -0.78 8.95
CA SER A 183 19.96 -0.38 9.84
C SER A 183 19.87 1.14 10.05
N GLU A 184 21.01 1.85 10.10
CA GLU A 184 21.03 3.31 10.25
C GLU A 184 20.45 4.02 9.01
N ALA A 185 20.82 3.57 7.84
CA ALA A 185 20.29 4.10 6.58
C ALA A 185 18.79 3.84 6.46
N LEU A 186 18.31 2.66 6.89
CA LEU A 186 16.89 2.32 6.93
C LEU A 186 16.11 3.22 7.91
N VAL A 187 16.65 3.51 9.08
CA VAL A 187 16.02 4.44 10.03
C VAL A 187 15.90 5.83 9.41
N ARG A 188 16.97 6.35 8.80
CA ARG A 188 16.92 7.66 8.11
C ARG A 188 15.89 7.67 6.97
N ALA A 189 15.84 6.60 6.16
CA ALA A 189 14.90 6.49 5.06
C ALA A 189 13.43 6.52 5.51
N GLN A 190 13.09 5.79 6.58
CA GLN A 190 11.75 5.83 7.19
C GLN A 190 11.38 7.24 7.69
N GLY A 191 12.34 7.93 8.32
CA GLY A 191 12.16 9.33 8.75
C GLY A 191 11.88 10.27 7.57
N VAL A 192 12.55 10.09 6.44
CA VAL A 192 12.29 10.86 5.20
C VAL A 192 10.91 10.50 4.63
N ALA A 193 10.55 9.21 4.61
CA ALA A 193 9.26 8.73 4.11
C ALA A 193 8.07 9.39 4.82
N LEU A 194 8.19 9.68 6.12
CA LEU A 194 7.16 10.40 6.87
C LEU A 194 6.78 11.74 6.23
N SER A 195 7.77 12.47 5.70
CA SER A 195 7.53 13.75 5.03
C SER A 195 6.96 13.62 3.61
N LEU A 196 6.95 12.42 3.05
CA LEU A 196 6.46 12.12 1.69
C LEU A 196 5.13 11.34 1.71
N SER A 197 4.68 10.90 2.89
CA SER A 197 3.40 10.20 3.08
C SER A 197 2.23 11.12 2.74
N SER A 198 1.30 10.65 1.92
CA SER A 198 0.14 11.45 1.48
C SER A 198 -0.98 10.58 0.93
N GLY A 199 -2.16 11.17 0.75
CA GLY A 199 -3.31 10.50 0.15
C GLY A 199 -4.63 10.97 0.73
N SER A 200 -5.22 12.06 0.20
CA SER A 200 -6.53 12.58 0.60
C SER A 200 -7.67 11.71 0.08
N MET A 201 -8.73 11.57 0.86
CA MET A 201 -9.97 10.90 0.43
C MET A 201 -10.98 11.83 -0.26
N ALA A 202 -10.60 13.04 -0.64
CA ALA A 202 -11.48 13.99 -1.34
C ALA A 202 -12.08 13.43 -2.64
N PHE A 203 -11.45 12.43 -3.25
CA PHE A 203 -12.01 11.73 -4.41
C PHE A 203 -13.40 11.09 -4.15
N LEU A 204 -13.79 10.89 -2.91
CA LEU A 204 -15.12 10.37 -2.57
C LEU A 204 -16.24 11.37 -2.83
N ASP A 205 -15.93 12.67 -2.85
CA ASP A 205 -16.91 13.73 -3.03
C ASP A 205 -17.39 13.85 -4.48
N ASP A 206 -16.48 13.59 -5.45
CA ASP A 206 -16.75 13.82 -6.87
C ASP A 206 -16.40 12.63 -7.79
N GLY A 207 -15.81 11.56 -7.27
CA GLY A 207 -15.37 10.42 -8.07
C GLY A 207 -14.11 10.70 -8.90
N SER A 208 -13.30 11.70 -8.54
CA SER A 208 -12.06 12.02 -9.24
C SER A 208 -11.05 10.87 -9.20
N TRP A 209 -10.06 10.92 -10.10
CA TRP A 209 -9.10 9.82 -10.29
C TRP A 209 -7.97 9.76 -9.27
N THR A 210 -7.91 10.70 -8.33
CA THR A 210 -6.77 10.85 -7.41
C THR A 210 -6.53 9.63 -6.51
N LYS A 211 -7.56 8.82 -6.19
CA LYS A 211 -7.37 7.55 -5.52
C LYS A 211 -6.35 6.66 -6.22
N ARG A 212 -6.45 6.58 -7.56
CA ARG A 212 -5.60 5.73 -8.41
C ARG A 212 -4.12 6.12 -8.37
N LEU A 213 -3.86 7.41 -8.15
CA LEU A 213 -2.50 7.97 -8.06
C LEU A 213 -1.76 7.54 -6.78
N HIS A 214 -2.48 7.36 -5.66
CA HIS A 214 -1.88 7.25 -4.32
C HIS A 214 -0.83 6.14 -4.19
N PRO A 215 -1.06 4.86 -4.61
CA PRO A 215 -0.03 3.83 -4.47
C PRO A 215 1.16 4.05 -5.40
N GLY A 216 0.93 4.58 -6.60
CA GLY A 216 2.00 4.95 -7.52
C GLY A 216 2.86 6.08 -6.97
N TRP A 217 2.24 7.11 -6.39
CA TRP A 217 2.97 8.16 -5.69
C TRP A 217 3.75 7.61 -4.50
N ALA A 218 3.15 6.75 -3.69
CA ALA A 218 3.82 6.09 -2.57
C ALA A 218 5.07 5.30 -3.03
N ALA A 219 4.96 4.53 -4.12
CA ALA A 219 6.08 3.79 -4.70
C ALA A 219 7.21 4.71 -5.20
N SER A 220 6.86 5.79 -5.93
CA SER A 220 7.83 6.76 -6.43
C SER A 220 8.52 7.54 -5.30
N ALA A 221 7.74 8.01 -4.33
CA ALA A 221 8.24 8.71 -3.13
C ALA A 221 9.15 7.82 -2.27
N ALA A 222 8.81 6.53 -2.16
CA ALA A 222 9.61 5.55 -1.44
C ALA A 222 11.01 5.37 -2.02
N LEU A 223 11.14 5.33 -3.34
CA LEU A 223 12.45 5.28 -4.01
C LEU A 223 13.31 6.50 -3.69
N GLN A 224 12.68 7.68 -3.61
CA GLN A 224 13.37 8.91 -3.23
C GLN A 224 13.79 8.90 -1.75
N ALA A 225 12.88 8.46 -0.85
CA ALA A 225 13.18 8.35 0.58
C ALA A 225 14.31 7.35 0.84
N ALA A 226 14.28 6.19 0.18
CA ALA A 226 15.32 5.17 0.26
C ALA A 226 16.69 5.73 -0.19
N ALA A 227 16.74 6.38 -1.35
CA ALA A 227 17.96 6.96 -1.89
C ALA A 227 18.54 8.04 -0.96
N LEU A 228 17.71 8.92 -0.41
CA LEU A 228 18.13 9.94 0.56
C LEU A 228 18.71 9.30 1.84
N GLY A 229 18.03 8.30 2.41
CA GLY A 229 18.49 7.61 3.62
C GLY A 229 19.82 6.90 3.41
N VAL A 230 19.98 6.19 2.27
CA VAL A 230 21.21 5.51 1.89
C VAL A 230 22.36 6.51 1.64
N SER A 231 22.06 7.67 1.06
CA SER A 231 23.05 8.74 0.83
C SER A 231 23.45 9.49 2.11
N GLY A 232 22.87 9.15 3.28
CA GLY A 232 23.21 9.78 4.55
C GLY A 232 22.42 11.05 4.88
N PHE A 233 21.35 11.35 4.13
CA PHE A 233 20.44 12.46 4.46
C PHE A 233 19.72 12.16 5.79
N GLN A 234 19.75 13.11 6.72
CA GLN A 234 19.21 12.93 8.07
C GLN A 234 17.68 13.08 8.07
N GLY A 235 16.99 11.97 8.27
CA GLY A 235 15.58 11.94 8.63
C GLY A 235 15.39 11.81 10.14
N PRO A 236 14.17 12.05 10.66
CA PRO A 236 13.85 11.73 12.05
C PRO A 236 14.19 10.29 12.42
N GLY A 237 14.81 10.07 13.57
CA GLY A 237 15.21 8.73 14.05
C GLY A 237 14.02 7.85 14.46
N GLU A 238 12.83 8.44 14.64
CA GLU A 238 11.55 7.75 14.87
C GLU A 238 10.49 8.35 13.96
N ALA A 239 10.00 7.56 13.00
CA ALA A 239 9.00 8.00 12.05
C ALA A 239 7.56 7.79 12.52
N TYR A 240 7.32 6.83 13.39
CA TYR A 240 5.97 6.34 13.70
C TYR A 240 5.39 6.89 14.99
N GLY A 241 6.23 6.98 16.03
CA GLY A 241 5.87 7.46 17.36
C GLY A 241 6.18 8.93 17.58
N GLY A 242 5.91 9.39 18.82
CA GLY A 242 6.23 10.75 19.25
C GLY A 242 5.22 11.81 18.78
N ARG A 243 5.51 13.06 19.13
CA ARG A 243 4.58 14.21 18.98
C ARG A 243 4.16 14.46 17.53
N PHE A 244 5.04 14.23 16.56
CA PHE A 244 4.83 14.49 15.15
C PHE A 244 5.08 13.24 14.30
N GLY A 245 5.02 12.06 14.91
CA GLY A 245 5.16 10.80 14.21
C GLY A 245 3.91 10.43 13.40
N PHE A 246 4.05 9.38 12.58
CA PHE A 246 3.03 8.92 11.65
C PHE A 246 1.65 8.75 12.28
N TYR A 247 1.56 8.04 13.41
CA TYR A 247 0.26 7.81 14.04
C TYR A 247 -0.34 9.08 14.65
N ALA A 248 0.49 9.96 15.20
CA ALA A 248 0.00 11.24 15.74
C ALA A 248 -0.62 12.12 14.65
N LEU A 249 -0.06 12.08 13.42
CA LEU A 249 -0.51 12.90 12.30
C LEU A 249 -1.68 12.27 11.54
N TYR A 250 -1.61 10.98 11.23
CA TYR A 250 -2.53 10.31 10.32
C TYR A 250 -3.56 9.41 11.00
N ALA A 251 -3.32 9.02 12.26
CA ALA A 251 -4.22 8.17 13.04
C ALA A 251 -4.25 8.62 14.52
N PRO A 252 -4.71 9.85 14.80
CA PRO A 252 -4.68 10.40 16.17
C PRO A 252 -5.45 9.49 17.13
N GLY A 253 -4.87 9.32 18.34
CA GLY A 253 -5.40 8.41 19.36
C GLY A 253 -4.91 6.97 19.26
N THR A 254 -4.17 6.60 18.21
CA THR A 254 -3.54 5.27 18.10
C THR A 254 -2.34 5.19 19.04
N SER A 255 -2.32 4.15 19.89
CA SER A 255 -1.17 3.78 20.71
C SER A 255 -0.53 2.52 20.15
N VAL A 256 0.79 2.52 19.97
CA VAL A 256 1.53 1.39 19.40
C VAL A 256 2.56 0.89 20.40
N GLU A 257 2.41 -0.36 20.80
CA GLU A 257 3.39 -1.07 21.62
C GLU A 257 4.48 -1.65 20.71
N THR A 258 5.58 -0.92 20.57
CA THR A 258 6.65 -1.19 19.59
C THR A 258 7.12 -2.65 19.60
N GLU A 259 7.38 -3.22 20.78
CA GLU A 259 7.91 -4.59 20.89
C GLU A 259 6.86 -5.64 20.49
N ALA A 260 5.61 -5.46 20.92
CA ALA A 260 4.52 -6.36 20.56
C ALA A 260 4.30 -6.39 19.05
N VAL A 261 4.30 -5.22 18.40
CA VAL A 261 4.09 -5.07 16.96
C VAL A 261 5.27 -5.59 16.16
N SER A 262 6.48 -5.12 16.46
CA SER A 262 7.67 -5.50 15.69
C SER A 262 8.06 -6.98 15.87
N SER A 263 7.73 -7.60 17.01
CA SER A 263 8.06 -9.02 17.24
C SER A 263 7.32 -9.97 16.31
N GLN A 264 6.17 -9.59 15.77
CA GLN A 264 5.37 -10.38 14.84
C GLN A 264 5.83 -10.24 13.38
N LEU A 265 6.51 -9.14 13.04
CA LEU A 265 6.99 -8.87 11.69
C LEU A 265 7.88 -10.03 11.18
N PHE A 266 7.54 -10.58 10.01
CA PHE A 266 8.19 -11.73 9.37
C PHE A 266 8.10 -13.06 10.17
N ARG A 267 7.08 -13.18 11.02
CA ARG A 267 6.72 -14.45 11.71
C ARG A 267 5.32 -14.88 11.36
N ASP A 268 4.36 -14.00 11.59
CA ASP A 268 2.94 -14.25 11.30
C ASP A 268 2.60 -13.58 9.95
N TRP A 269 3.07 -14.18 8.88
CA TRP A 269 3.02 -13.63 7.52
C TRP A 269 1.67 -13.00 7.18
N ALA A 270 1.60 -11.68 7.20
CA ALA A 270 0.39 -10.90 6.91
C ALA A 270 -0.11 -11.14 5.48
N LEU A 271 0.79 -11.48 4.55
CA LEU A 271 0.45 -11.85 3.18
C LEU A 271 -0.61 -12.96 3.12
N ARG A 272 -0.65 -13.90 4.08
CA ARG A 272 -1.66 -14.96 4.12
C ARG A 272 -3.09 -14.45 4.29
N THR A 273 -3.24 -13.21 4.74
CA THR A 273 -4.55 -12.55 4.95
C THR A 273 -4.79 -11.39 3.96
N VAL A 274 -3.91 -11.23 3.01
CA VAL A 274 -4.16 -10.40 1.82
C VAL A 274 -5.17 -11.12 0.93
N ALA A 275 -6.22 -10.45 0.51
CA ALA A 275 -7.27 -11.00 -0.33
C ALA A 275 -7.14 -10.50 -1.77
N ILE A 276 -7.05 -11.41 -2.74
CA ILE A 276 -7.27 -11.12 -4.15
C ILE A 276 -8.77 -10.91 -4.34
N LYS A 277 -9.17 -9.82 -4.96
CA LYS A 277 -10.59 -9.46 -5.10
C LYS A 277 -11.29 -10.29 -6.18
N PRO A 278 -12.46 -10.90 -5.88
CA PRO A 278 -13.29 -11.56 -6.88
C PRO A 278 -14.14 -10.57 -7.69
N TYR A 279 -14.31 -9.31 -7.21
CA TYR A 279 -15.13 -8.28 -7.84
C TYR A 279 -14.33 -6.98 -8.02
N PRO A 280 -14.48 -6.27 -9.18
CA PRO A 280 -13.78 -5.01 -9.46
C PRO A 280 -14.45 -3.81 -8.78
N ILE A 281 -14.60 -3.86 -7.46
CA ILE A 281 -15.25 -2.84 -6.63
C ILE A 281 -14.54 -2.71 -5.29
N CYS A 282 -14.86 -1.64 -4.55
CA CYS A 282 -14.39 -1.47 -3.18
C CYS A 282 -14.71 -2.72 -2.34
N HIS A 283 -13.74 -3.19 -1.56
CA HIS A 283 -13.84 -4.43 -0.78
C HIS A 283 -15.02 -4.43 0.19
N PHE A 284 -15.42 -3.27 0.73
CA PHE A 284 -16.59 -3.14 1.60
C PHE A 284 -17.91 -3.52 0.94
N ASN A 285 -17.98 -3.61 -0.38
CA ASN A 285 -19.14 -4.03 -1.14
C ASN A 285 -19.16 -5.54 -1.44
N HIS A 286 -18.11 -6.30 -1.16
CA HIS A 286 -18.03 -7.72 -1.55
C HIS A 286 -19.07 -8.56 -0.79
N ALA A 287 -19.18 -8.43 0.54
CA ALA A 287 -20.17 -9.16 1.32
C ALA A 287 -21.62 -8.86 0.88
N PRO A 288 -22.03 -7.60 0.64
CA PRO A 288 -23.32 -7.31 0.01
C PRO A 288 -23.55 -7.99 -1.35
N VAL A 289 -22.53 -8.06 -2.20
CA VAL A 289 -22.64 -8.74 -3.50
C VAL A 289 -22.81 -10.24 -3.33
N ASP A 290 -21.98 -10.87 -2.47
CA ASP A 290 -22.10 -12.30 -2.15
C ASP A 290 -23.48 -12.64 -1.59
N ALA A 291 -24.00 -11.83 -0.66
CA ALA A 291 -25.32 -12.01 -0.10
C ALA A 291 -26.43 -11.91 -1.16
N ALA A 292 -26.33 -10.93 -2.08
CA ALA A 292 -27.29 -10.77 -3.16
C ALA A 292 -27.26 -11.97 -4.14
N LEU A 293 -26.06 -12.45 -4.50
CA LEU A 293 -25.89 -13.61 -5.36
C LEU A 293 -26.40 -14.90 -4.70
N ALA A 294 -26.16 -15.08 -3.41
CA ALA A 294 -26.64 -16.23 -2.64
C ALA A 294 -28.18 -16.23 -2.59
N LEU A 295 -28.80 -15.12 -2.21
CA LEU A 295 -30.27 -14.98 -2.17
C LEU A 295 -30.90 -15.24 -3.54
N ARG A 296 -30.32 -14.68 -4.60
CA ARG A 296 -30.80 -14.92 -5.97
C ARG A 296 -30.74 -16.40 -6.34
N SER A 297 -29.65 -17.07 -5.99
CA SER A 297 -29.46 -18.50 -6.30
C SER A 297 -30.39 -19.40 -5.49
N GLU A 298 -30.50 -19.13 -4.17
CA GLU A 298 -31.28 -19.94 -3.23
C GLU A 298 -32.78 -19.84 -3.47
N HIS A 299 -33.28 -18.64 -3.79
CA HIS A 299 -34.71 -18.36 -3.95
C HIS A 299 -35.14 -18.13 -5.38
N ALA A 300 -34.27 -18.31 -6.38
CA ALA A 300 -34.56 -18.09 -7.81
C ALA A 300 -35.21 -16.72 -8.09
N ILE A 301 -34.74 -15.66 -7.41
CA ILE A 301 -35.31 -14.32 -7.50
C ILE A 301 -35.07 -13.73 -8.88
N ALA A 302 -36.13 -13.39 -9.62
CA ALA A 302 -36.07 -12.65 -10.87
C ALA A 302 -35.99 -11.14 -10.61
N PRO A 303 -35.25 -10.34 -11.41
CA PRO A 303 -35.10 -8.90 -11.18
C PRO A 303 -36.43 -8.10 -11.14
N ASP A 304 -37.40 -8.50 -11.94
CA ASP A 304 -38.71 -7.86 -12.11
C ASP A 304 -39.63 -8.02 -10.89
N VAL A 305 -39.37 -8.98 -10.00
CA VAL A 305 -40.18 -9.16 -8.77
C VAL A 305 -39.59 -8.42 -7.56
N ILE A 306 -38.40 -7.81 -7.69
CA ILE A 306 -37.73 -7.09 -6.60
C ILE A 306 -38.45 -5.73 -6.37
N LYS A 307 -38.99 -5.54 -5.18
CA LYS A 307 -39.62 -4.25 -4.77
C LYS A 307 -38.63 -3.30 -4.09
N SER A 308 -37.77 -3.84 -3.28
CA SER A 308 -36.74 -3.06 -2.56
C SER A 308 -35.59 -3.95 -2.15
N VAL A 309 -34.43 -3.32 -1.99
CA VAL A 309 -33.22 -3.94 -1.45
C VAL A 309 -32.73 -3.09 -0.28
N THR A 310 -32.53 -3.71 0.88
CA THR A 310 -31.94 -3.06 2.06
C THR A 310 -30.64 -3.74 2.40
N ILE A 311 -29.56 -2.96 2.48
CA ILE A 311 -28.23 -3.43 2.83
C ILE A 311 -27.87 -2.85 4.20
N LEU A 312 -27.49 -3.71 5.15
CA LEU A 312 -26.97 -3.31 6.45
C LEU A 312 -25.45 -3.29 6.39
N LEU A 313 -24.85 -2.15 6.70
CA LEU A 313 -23.40 -1.93 6.70
C LEU A 313 -22.93 -1.47 8.08
N ASP A 314 -21.67 -1.76 8.40
CA ASP A 314 -20.99 -1.13 9.54
C ASP A 314 -20.87 0.39 9.31
N ASP A 315 -21.06 1.18 10.37
CA ASP A 315 -21.02 2.65 10.28
C ASP A 315 -19.74 3.19 9.68
N ARG A 316 -18.61 2.52 9.91
CA ARG A 316 -17.29 2.89 9.35
C ARG A 316 -17.22 2.72 7.83
N GLN A 317 -17.99 1.80 7.28
CA GLN A 317 -18.05 1.53 5.85
C GLN A 317 -19.02 2.47 5.14
N PHE A 318 -20.10 2.88 5.82
CA PHE A 318 -21.19 3.68 5.25
C PHE A 318 -20.67 4.97 4.60
N GLY A 319 -19.81 5.72 5.27
CA GLY A 319 -19.20 6.96 4.74
C GLY A 319 -18.39 6.75 3.46
N VAL A 320 -17.83 5.55 3.25
CA VAL A 320 -17.00 5.24 2.07
C VAL A 320 -17.84 4.78 0.89
N VAL A 321 -18.79 3.86 1.10
CA VAL A 321 -19.49 3.18 -0.02
C VAL A 321 -20.93 3.62 -0.22
N ALA A 322 -21.59 4.28 0.75
CA ALA A 322 -22.99 4.64 0.69
C ALA A 322 -23.27 6.15 0.73
N SER A 323 -22.29 6.99 1.10
CA SER A 323 -22.47 8.44 1.19
C SER A 323 -21.33 9.18 0.46
N PRO A 324 -21.62 10.33 -0.20
CA PRO A 324 -22.95 10.83 -0.55
C PRO A 324 -23.63 9.96 -1.63
N ILE A 325 -24.90 9.67 -1.48
CA ILE A 325 -25.62 8.70 -2.36
C ILE A 325 -25.69 9.16 -3.81
N GLU A 326 -25.84 10.46 -4.05
CA GLU A 326 -25.96 10.99 -5.41
C GLU A 326 -24.66 10.83 -6.20
N ALA A 327 -23.50 11.06 -5.58
CA ALA A 327 -22.20 10.83 -6.22
C ALA A 327 -21.96 9.34 -6.53
N LYS A 328 -22.52 8.43 -5.70
CA LYS A 328 -22.42 6.98 -5.95
C LYS A 328 -23.32 6.50 -7.09
N ARG A 329 -24.47 7.18 -7.31
CA ARG A 329 -25.42 6.85 -8.40
C ARG A 329 -24.98 7.34 -9.76
N ALA A 330 -24.24 8.45 -9.80
CA ALA A 330 -23.78 9.08 -11.04
C ALA A 330 -22.29 9.49 -10.91
N PRO A 331 -21.37 8.52 -10.85
CA PRO A 331 -19.94 8.81 -10.72
C PRO A 331 -19.45 9.52 -11.99
N GLN A 332 -18.49 10.44 -11.82
CA GLN A 332 -17.88 11.17 -12.93
C GLN A 332 -16.85 10.33 -13.71
N SER A 333 -16.46 9.18 -13.18
CA SER A 333 -15.47 8.30 -13.82
C SER A 333 -15.73 6.83 -13.55
#